data_f20d58435c90ab0748b1e5605f2f4b0e
#
_entry.id   f20d58435c90ab0748b1e5605f2f4b0e
#
_cell.length_a   1.000
_cell.length_b   1.000
_cell.length_c   1.000
_cell.angle_alpha   90.00
_cell.angle_beta   90.00
_cell.angle_gamma   90.00
#
_symmetry.space_group_name_H-M   'P 1'
#
loop_
_entity.id
_entity.type
_entity.pdbx_description
1 polymer ?
#
loop_
_entity_poly.entity_id
_entity_poly.type
_entity_poly.pdbx_seq_one_letter_code
_entity_poly.pdbx_strand_id
1 'polypeptide(L)'
;MLLLVDGTSMNGVDILKQIVHPWHESLENPAEAQQQVLERLLEGYATTGYGKSRSADTIKDGSLFRANFPTISYEGLRPYFEEVKAGDYSIILPEPPLCWVMTRGSTGKSKVLPVTKTHIEQIFWCGARAITNYALRMGSMDVLAGKILNLNFPSAVTALDAGGQKVVYGYSSGTYAKLNPMLNQVSLLPRQEEIDALGSGISRHDWEKRFELVYQSAQDQPVVAAIGVTPVIVSFARYVKRRHGKQPKDLWNLKVLVCTSVRKIQFKYGPVLRKFFGEVPIVEMYSATEGAFMQQLDDLPYVSPNYDAYYFEVETGKGTKMLHELERGEWGRLIISSCLFPRYDIGDMIEALGKNYFRIFGRAKPLTILEHRLYRLLFGRLI
;
A
#
# COMPACT_ATOMS: atom_id res chain seq x y z
N MET A 1 0.30 10.70 23.21
CA MET A 1 0.88 9.36 23.22
C MET A 1 2.39 9.49 23.32
N LEU A 2 2.97 9.08 24.44
CA LEU A 2 4.41 9.08 24.67
C LEU A 2 4.93 7.69 24.35
N LEU A 3 5.65 7.54 23.24
CA LEU A 3 6.48 6.36 23.02
C LEU A 3 7.86 6.65 23.62
N LEU A 4 8.25 5.85 24.59
CA LEU A 4 9.61 5.87 25.13
C LEU A 4 10.51 5.13 24.15
N VAL A 5 11.31 5.84 23.38
CA VAL A 5 12.49 5.33 22.72
C VAL A 5 13.67 5.98 23.45
N ASP A 6 14.53 5.16 24.05
CA ASP A 6 15.75 5.57 24.76
C ASP A 6 15.61 6.64 25.87
N GLY A 7 14.56 6.56 26.68
CA GLY A 7 14.44 7.36 27.92
C GLY A 7 14.22 8.87 27.74
N THR A 8 14.10 9.37 26.51
CA THR A 8 13.74 10.76 26.21
C THR A 8 12.25 10.88 25.86
N SER A 9 11.54 11.78 26.54
CA SER A 9 10.16 12.14 26.25
C SER A 9 10.09 12.90 24.93
N MET A 10 9.78 12.21 23.82
CA MET A 10 9.53 12.85 22.53
C MET A 10 8.13 13.43 22.49
N ASN A 11 7.99 14.65 21.93
CA ASN A 11 6.67 15.19 21.66
C ASN A 11 6.04 14.50 20.41
N GLY A 12 4.71 14.59 20.26
CA GLY A 12 4.01 13.91 19.15
C GLY A 12 4.48 14.35 17.76
N VAL A 13 4.93 15.58 17.58
CA VAL A 13 5.44 16.13 16.31
C VAL A 13 6.78 15.47 15.94
N ASP A 14 7.66 15.23 16.92
CA ASP A 14 8.96 14.61 16.65
C ASP A 14 8.81 13.14 16.22
N ILE A 15 7.84 12.43 16.79
CA ILE A 15 7.49 11.06 16.35
C ILE A 15 7.02 11.08 14.89
N LEU A 16 6.15 12.03 14.51
CA LEU A 16 5.69 12.14 13.12
C LEU A 16 6.85 12.44 12.16
N LYS A 17 7.77 13.31 12.56
CA LYS A 17 8.98 13.62 11.77
C LYS A 17 9.81 12.37 11.53
N GLN A 18 10.02 11.51 12.52
CA GLN A 18 10.76 10.25 12.34
C GLN A 18 10.13 9.32 11.30
N ILE A 19 8.81 9.30 11.18
CA ILE A 19 8.12 8.49 10.17
C ILE A 19 8.37 9.03 8.75
N VAL A 20 8.45 10.35 8.60
CA VAL A 20 8.43 11.02 7.30
C VAL A 20 9.83 11.44 6.83
N HIS A 21 10.72 11.78 7.73
CA HIS A 21 12.05 12.31 7.43
C HIS A 21 12.89 11.39 6.53
N PRO A 22 13.04 10.08 6.81
CA PRO A 22 13.81 9.19 5.94
C PRO A 22 13.26 9.13 4.51
N TRP A 23 11.93 9.21 4.37
CA TRP A 23 11.29 9.27 3.07
C TRP A 23 11.61 10.59 2.33
N HIS A 24 11.52 11.73 3.00
CA HIS A 24 11.86 13.02 2.39
C HIS A 24 13.33 13.08 1.96
N GLU A 25 14.27 12.63 2.80
CA GLU A 25 15.69 12.53 2.45
C GLU A 25 15.91 11.64 1.23
N SER A 26 15.19 10.51 1.13
CA SER A 26 15.28 9.60 -0.01
C SER A 26 14.76 10.22 -1.31
N LEU A 27 13.83 11.17 -1.24
CA LEU A 27 13.36 11.93 -2.40
C LEU A 27 14.38 13.00 -2.85
N GLU A 28 15.20 13.51 -1.95
CA GLU A 28 16.29 14.43 -2.31
C GLU A 28 17.45 13.71 -3.01
N ASN A 29 17.83 12.53 -2.50
CA ASN A 29 18.94 11.71 -2.99
C ASN A 29 18.48 10.30 -3.40
N PRO A 30 17.62 10.14 -4.42
CA PRO A 30 17.00 8.85 -4.72
C PRO A 30 18.00 7.79 -5.20
N ALA A 31 19.08 8.16 -5.88
CA ALA A 31 20.09 7.20 -6.33
C ALA A 31 20.81 6.56 -5.15
N GLU A 32 21.23 7.34 -4.17
CA GLU A 32 21.88 6.85 -2.95
C GLU A 32 20.92 5.99 -2.12
N ALA A 33 19.70 6.46 -1.89
CA ALA A 33 18.69 5.69 -1.16
C ALA A 33 18.41 4.33 -1.83
N GLN A 34 18.33 4.30 -3.18
CA GLN A 34 18.10 3.06 -3.91
C GLN A 34 19.29 2.11 -3.85
N GLN A 35 20.53 2.62 -3.84
CA GLN A 35 21.72 1.79 -3.65
C GLN A 35 21.74 1.15 -2.25
N GLN A 36 21.47 1.93 -1.19
CA GLN A 36 21.37 1.43 0.18
C GLN A 36 20.25 0.38 0.35
N VAL A 37 19.10 0.59 -0.31
CA VAL A 37 18.01 -0.40 -0.32
C VAL A 37 18.46 -1.68 -1.02
N LEU A 38 19.12 -1.58 -2.17
CA LEU A 38 19.60 -2.75 -2.90
C LEU A 38 20.57 -3.59 -2.04
N GLU A 39 21.54 -2.95 -1.39
CA GLU A 39 22.50 -3.60 -0.51
C GLU A 39 21.80 -4.37 0.62
N ARG A 40 20.89 -3.71 1.34
CA ARG A 40 20.10 -4.35 2.39
C ARG A 40 19.25 -5.53 1.88
N LEU A 41 18.66 -5.42 0.69
CA LEU A 41 17.88 -6.50 0.10
C LEU A 41 18.75 -7.68 -0.30
N LEU A 42 19.94 -7.42 -0.86
CA LEU A 42 20.91 -8.46 -1.25
C LEU A 42 21.43 -9.23 -0.04
N GLU A 43 21.70 -8.55 1.08
CA GLU A 43 22.06 -9.21 2.35
C GLU A 43 20.95 -10.22 2.76
N GLY A 44 19.69 -9.82 2.71
CA GLY A 44 18.56 -10.71 2.98
C GLY A 44 18.47 -11.86 1.97
N TYR A 45 18.54 -11.56 0.67
CA TYR A 45 18.46 -12.59 -0.39
C TYR A 45 19.60 -13.60 -0.32
N ALA A 46 20.81 -13.17 0.05
CA ALA A 46 21.96 -14.06 0.18
C ALA A 46 21.77 -15.17 1.23
N THR A 47 20.83 -15.00 2.17
CA THR A 47 20.49 -16.05 3.15
C THR A 47 19.55 -17.11 2.58
N THR A 48 18.85 -16.84 1.47
CA THR A 48 17.81 -17.69 0.88
C THR A 48 18.37 -18.65 -0.19
N GLY A 49 17.70 -19.77 -0.43
CA GLY A 49 18.02 -20.69 -1.52
C GLY A 49 17.95 -20.02 -2.88
N TYR A 50 16.89 -19.19 -3.11
CA TYR A 50 16.70 -18.43 -4.35
C TYR A 50 17.83 -17.43 -4.59
N GLY A 51 18.25 -16.69 -3.57
CA GLY A 51 19.33 -15.72 -3.69
C GLY A 51 20.70 -16.37 -3.87
N LYS A 52 20.99 -17.45 -3.13
CA LYS A 52 22.22 -18.24 -3.29
C LYS A 52 22.37 -18.79 -4.70
N SER A 53 21.29 -19.31 -5.29
CA SER A 53 21.31 -19.81 -6.68
C SER A 53 21.58 -18.72 -7.72
N ARG A 54 21.56 -17.44 -7.33
CA ARG A 54 21.79 -16.25 -8.15
C ARG A 54 22.99 -15.43 -7.70
N SER A 55 23.82 -16.00 -6.81
CA SER A 55 25.03 -15.35 -6.29
C SER A 55 24.76 -13.96 -5.70
N ALA A 56 23.69 -13.83 -4.90
CA ALA A 56 23.25 -12.56 -4.31
C ALA A 56 24.35 -11.87 -3.50
N ASP A 57 25.22 -12.65 -2.84
CA ASP A 57 26.36 -12.22 -2.04
C ASP A 57 27.50 -11.55 -2.84
N THR A 58 27.53 -11.75 -4.16
CA THR A 58 28.56 -11.17 -5.05
C THR A 58 28.10 -9.94 -5.80
N ILE A 59 26.81 -9.61 -5.74
CA ILE A 59 26.20 -8.48 -6.46
C ILE A 59 26.49 -7.17 -5.73
N LYS A 60 27.00 -6.17 -6.47
CA LYS A 60 27.37 -4.86 -5.91
C LYS A 60 26.58 -3.68 -6.47
N ASP A 61 25.87 -3.89 -7.57
CA ASP A 61 25.14 -2.82 -8.25
C ASP A 61 23.89 -3.33 -8.96
N GLY A 62 23.04 -2.39 -9.40
CA GLY A 62 21.80 -2.69 -10.08
C GLY A 62 21.96 -3.38 -11.44
N SER A 63 23.07 -3.22 -12.14
CA SER A 63 23.34 -3.91 -13.41
C SER A 63 23.55 -5.39 -13.19
N LEU A 64 24.40 -5.75 -12.23
CA LEU A 64 24.63 -7.14 -11.82
C LEU A 64 23.36 -7.75 -11.22
N PHE A 65 22.60 -6.97 -10.45
CA PHE A 65 21.32 -7.41 -9.92
C PHE A 65 20.35 -7.78 -11.05
N ARG A 66 20.19 -6.94 -12.05
CA ARG A 66 19.36 -7.24 -13.24
C ARG A 66 19.84 -8.45 -14.04
N ALA A 67 21.15 -8.62 -14.16
CA ALA A 67 21.72 -9.74 -14.89
C ALA A 67 21.48 -11.10 -14.20
N ASN A 68 21.52 -11.14 -12.87
CA ASN A 68 21.39 -12.37 -12.09
C ASN A 68 19.95 -12.67 -11.68
N PHE A 69 19.13 -11.65 -11.41
CA PHE A 69 17.75 -11.81 -11.00
C PHE A 69 16.80 -11.45 -12.14
N PRO A 70 16.14 -12.41 -12.78
CA PRO A 70 15.11 -12.11 -13.77
C PRO A 70 13.89 -11.45 -13.12
N THR A 71 13.16 -10.64 -13.87
CA THR A 71 11.84 -10.16 -13.45
C THR A 71 10.92 -11.36 -13.23
N ILE A 72 10.24 -11.40 -12.09
CA ILE A 72 9.38 -12.52 -11.68
C ILE A 72 7.95 -12.06 -11.40
N SER A 73 6.98 -12.80 -11.89
CA SER A 73 5.54 -12.59 -11.59
C SER A 73 5.09 -13.41 -10.37
N TYR A 74 3.87 -13.17 -9.91
CA TYR A 74 3.27 -14.02 -8.87
C TYR A 74 3.26 -15.51 -9.25
N GLU A 75 2.94 -15.82 -10.50
CA GLU A 75 2.91 -17.22 -10.95
C GLU A 75 4.32 -17.86 -10.92
N GLY A 76 5.36 -17.06 -11.17
CA GLY A 76 6.74 -17.50 -11.00
C GLY A 76 7.17 -17.70 -9.54
N LEU A 77 6.58 -16.91 -8.61
CA LEU A 77 6.83 -17.05 -7.17
C LEU A 77 6.01 -18.17 -6.52
N ARG A 78 4.89 -18.56 -7.11
CA ARG A 78 3.97 -19.53 -6.52
C ARG A 78 4.61 -20.87 -6.14
N PRO A 79 5.49 -21.49 -6.94
CA PRO A 79 6.17 -22.73 -6.53
C PRO A 79 6.96 -22.55 -5.22
N TYR A 80 7.68 -21.45 -5.05
CA TYR A 80 8.41 -21.16 -3.82
C TYR A 80 7.47 -20.97 -2.62
N PHE A 81 6.31 -20.37 -2.82
CA PHE A 81 5.32 -20.23 -1.73
C PHE A 81 4.70 -21.56 -1.32
N GLU A 82 4.60 -22.55 -2.22
CA GLU A 82 4.20 -23.90 -1.85
C GLU A 82 5.27 -24.57 -0.95
N GLU A 83 6.58 -24.36 -1.24
CA GLU A 83 7.67 -24.83 -0.37
C GLU A 83 7.62 -24.12 1.01
N VAL A 84 7.36 -22.80 1.03
CA VAL A 84 7.17 -22.07 2.29
C VAL A 84 6.02 -22.63 3.11
N LYS A 85 4.90 -23.02 2.46
CA LYS A 85 3.77 -23.70 3.14
C LYS A 85 4.17 -25.09 3.65
N ALA A 86 5.02 -25.80 2.92
CA ALA A 86 5.56 -27.09 3.35
C ALA A 86 6.53 -26.98 4.53
N GLY A 87 6.93 -25.77 4.94
CA GLY A 87 7.79 -25.50 6.09
C GLY A 87 9.20 -24.99 5.72
N ASP A 88 9.60 -25.03 4.46
CA ASP A 88 10.89 -24.48 4.01
C ASP A 88 10.73 -23.03 3.55
N TYR A 89 10.68 -22.12 4.52
CA TYR A 89 10.64 -20.69 4.19
C TYR A 89 11.95 -20.18 3.59
N SER A 90 13.08 -20.80 3.95
CA SER A 90 14.41 -20.34 3.56
C SER A 90 14.68 -20.47 2.06
N ILE A 91 13.81 -21.17 1.33
CA ILE A 91 13.91 -21.26 -0.13
C ILE A 91 13.83 -19.87 -0.79
N ILE A 92 13.04 -18.93 -0.24
CA ILE A 92 12.86 -17.59 -0.83
C ILE A 92 12.76 -16.46 0.22
N LEU A 93 12.43 -16.75 1.46
CA LEU A 93 12.27 -15.73 2.51
C LEU A 93 13.49 -15.71 3.44
N PRO A 94 14.01 -14.53 3.80
CA PRO A 94 15.13 -14.42 4.75
C PRO A 94 14.71 -14.69 6.19
N GLU A 95 13.42 -14.68 6.51
CA GLU A 95 12.86 -14.94 7.83
C GLU A 95 11.51 -15.68 7.72
N PRO A 96 11.08 -16.40 8.76
CA PRO A 96 9.83 -17.15 8.72
C PRO A 96 8.61 -16.24 8.56
N PRO A 97 7.54 -16.69 7.87
CA PRO A 97 6.31 -15.93 7.76
C PRO A 97 5.63 -15.79 9.12
N LEU A 98 5.25 -14.55 9.45
CA LEU A 98 4.45 -14.21 10.62
C LEU A 98 2.96 -14.56 10.41
N CYS A 99 2.47 -14.35 9.21
CA CYS A 99 1.11 -14.67 8.80
C CYS A 99 1.01 -14.83 7.28
N TRP A 100 -0.20 -15.17 6.81
CA TRP A 100 -0.54 -15.23 5.41
C TRP A 100 -1.66 -14.24 5.09
N VAL A 101 -1.65 -13.70 3.90
CA VAL A 101 -2.67 -12.75 3.45
C VAL A 101 -3.11 -13.06 2.02
N MET A 102 -4.31 -12.61 1.65
CA MET A 102 -4.81 -12.76 0.30
C MET A 102 -5.18 -11.42 -0.34
N THR A 103 -5.05 -11.36 -1.67
CA THR A 103 -5.54 -10.25 -2.48
C THR A 103 -7.03 -10.40 -2.78
N ARG A 104 -7.69 -9.30 -3.19
CA ARG A 104 -9.11 -9.33 -3.59
C ARG A 104 -9.40 -10.11 -4.89
N GLY A 105 -8.36 -10.44 -5.66
CA GLY A 105 -8.56 -11.13 -6.94
C GLY A 105 -9.26 -10.30 -8.01
N SER A 106 -9.09 -8.98 -8.03
CA SER A 106 -9.77 -8.06 -8.96
C SER A 106 -9.55 -8.37 -10.45
N THR A 107 -8.54 -9.17 -10.78
CA THR A 107 -8.19 -9.57 -12.16
C THR A 107 -8.20 -11.08 -12.39
N GLY A 108 -8.66 -11.87 -11.41
CA GLY A 108 -8.65 -13.34 -11.47
C GLY A 108 -8.72 -13.98 -10.09
N LYS A 109 -8.04 -15.12 -9.90
CA LYS A 109 -7.94 -15.78 -8.60
C LYS A 109 -7.19 -14.92 -7.59
N SER A 110 -7.60 -14.94 -6.34
CA SER A 110 -6.87 -14.30 -5.24
C SER A 110 -5.48 -14.89 -5.12
N LYS A 111 -4.48 -14.01 -5.02
CA LYS A 111 -3.11 -14.41 -4.68
C LYS A 111 -3.03 -14.61 -3.17
N VAL A 112 -2.25 -15.57 -2.72
CA VAL A 112 -1.96 -15.81 -1.30
C VAL A 112 -0.46 -15.62 -1.08
N LEU A 113 -0.11 -14.76 -0.14
CA LEU A 113 1.25 -14.30 0.07
C LEU A 113 1.67 -14.55 1.53
N PRO A 114 2.90 -15.05 1.76
CA PRO A 114 3.50 -15.04 3.08
C PRO A 114 3.85 -13.61 3.48
N VAL A 115 3.73 -13.29 4.75
CA VAL A 115 4.08 -11.98 5.32
C VAL A 115 5.06 -12.19 6.45
N THR A 116 6.25 -11.64 6.34
CA THR A 116 7.28 -11.69 7.37
C THR A 116 7.17 -10.50 8.33
N LYS A 117 7.91 -10.54 9.44
CA LYS A 117 7.94 -9.44 10.41
C LYS A 117 8.47 -8.16 9.77
N THR A 118 9.60 -8.23 9.07
CA THR A 118 10.20 -7.09 8.37
C THR A 118 9.23 -6.49 7.35
N HIS A 119 8.51 -7.33 6.60
CA HIS A 119 7.56 -6.86 5.59
C HIS A 119 6.38 -6.09 6.23
N ILE A 120 5.81 -6.60 7.31
CA ILE A 120 4.67 -5.95 7.96
C ILE A 120 5.07 -4.64 8.63
N GLU A 121 6.23 -4.58 9.26
CA GLU A 121 6.79 -3.35 9.82
C GLU A 121 7.01 -2.29 8.73
N GLN A 122 7.55 -2.67 7.58
CA GLN A 122 7.73 -1.79 6.43
C GLN A 122 6.38 -1.25 5.91
N ILE A 123 5.33 -2.11 5.83
CA ILE A 123 3.98 -1.67 5.47
C ILE A 123 3.43 -0.66 6.47
N PHE A 124 3.63 -0.86 7.77
CA PHE A 124 3.13 0.05 8.79
C PHE A 124 3.81 1.41 8.71
N TRP A 125 5.14 1.46 8.62
CA TRP A 125 5.89 2.69 8.49
C TRP A 125 5.54 3.45 7.20
N CYS A 126 5.61 2.79 6.06
CA CYS A 126 5.31 3.41 4.78
C CYS A 126 3.82 3.79 4.64
N GLY A 127 2.92 2.96 5.17
CA GLY A 127 1.48 3.24 5.16
C GLY A 127 1.08 4.42 6.05
N ALA A 128 1.79 4.65 7.15
CA ALA A 128 1.54 5.79 8.03
C ALA A 128 1.93 7.13 7.39
N ARG A 129 2.88 7.14 6.44
CA ARG A 129 3.43 8.37 5.83
C ARG A 129 2.36 9.26 5.19
N ALA A 130 1.35 8.68 4.57
CA ALA A 130 0.29 9.44 3.90
C ALA A 130 -0.44 10.39 4.87
N ILE A 131 -0.92 9.88 6.00
CA ILE A 131 -1.63 10.68 7.00
C ILE A 131 -0.68 11.54 7.82
N THR A 132 0.52 11.03 8.12
CA THR A 132 1.54 11.72 8.91
C THR A 132 2.10 12.94 8.18
N ASN A 133 2.46 12.78 6.89
CA ASN A 133 2.91 13.88 6.05
C ASN A 133 1.83 14.95 5.91
N TYR A 134 0.58 14.55 5.74
CA TYR A 134 -0.55 15.47 5.71
C TYR A 134 -0.66 16.25 7.04
N ALA A 135 -0.60 15.58 8.19
CA ALA A 135 -0.64 16.23 9.50
C ALA A 135 0.47 17.27 9.69
N LEU A 136 1.70 16.92 9.32
CA LEU A 136 2.86 17.83 9.40
C LEU A 136 2.70 19.05 8.47
N ARG A 137 2.23 18.85 7.25
CA ARG A 137 1.99 19.94 6.28
C ARG A 137 0.90 20.90 6.76
N MET A 138 -0.15 20.38 7.37
CA MET A 138 -1.23 21.19 7.93
C MET A 138 -0.88 21.82 9.27
N GLY A 139 0.24 21.44 9.88
CA GLY A 139 0.64 21.89 11.23
C GLY A 139 -0.37 21.51 12.31
N SER A 140 -1.16 20.45 12.10
CA SER A 140 -2.23 20.04 13.01
C SER A 140 -2.19 18.54 13.28
N MET A 141 -2.31 18.18 14.56
CA MET A 141 -2.43 16.80 15.02
C MET A 141 -3.90 16.31 15.04
N ASP A 142 -4.86 17.15 14.69
CA ASP A 142 -6.30 16.83 14.76
C ASP A 142 -6.66 15.57 13.99
N VAL A 143 -5.97 15.33 12.86
CA VAL A 143 -6.21 14.14 12.03
C VAL A 143 -5.82 12.83 12.73
N LEU A 144 -5.03 12.91 13.80
CA LEU A 144 -4.55 11.79 14.61
C LEU A 144 -5.24 11.70 15.98
N ALA A 145 -6.04 12.72 16.34
CA ALA A 145 -6.66 12.84 17.66
C ALA A 145 -8.06 12.22 17.78
N GLY A 146 -8.61 11.66 16.66
CA GLY A 146 -9.97 11.13 16.63
C GLY A 146 -10.04 9.67 16.16
N LYS A 147 -11.24 9.27 15.78
CA LYS A 147 -11.54 7.93 15.31
C LYS A 147 -11.39 7.82 13.79
N ILE A 148 -11.08 6.63 13.31
CA ILE A 148 -10.95 6.31 11.88
C ILE A 148 -11.99 5.27 11.50
N LEU A 149 -12.70 5.47 10.39
CA LEU A 149 -13.65 4.48 9.89
C LEU A 149 -12.92 3.22 9.41
N ASN A 150 -13.32 2.08 9.95
CA ASN A 150 -12.82 0.77 9.51
C ASN A 150 -13.66 0.25 8.33
N LEU A 151 -13.18 0.50 7.11
CA LEU A 151 -13.78 0.02 5.87
C LEU A 151 -12.95 -1.11 5.24
N ASN A 152 -12.25 -1.89 6.09
CA ASN A 152 -11.39 -2.98 5.64
C ASN A 152 -12.18 -4.25 5.32
N PHE A 153 -11.52 -5.15 4.60
CA PHE A 153 -12.00 -6.49 4.31
C PHE A 153 -11.76 -7.42 5.51
N PRO A 154 -12.45 -8.56 5.59
CA PRO A 154 -12.22 -9.54 6.66
C PRO A 154 -10.77 -10.05 6.71
N SER A 155 -10.21 -10.17 7.91
CA SER A 155 -8.87 -10.73 8.13
C SER A 155 -8.87 -12.25 8.35
N ALA A 156 -10.06 -12.85 8.54
CA ALA A 156 -10.26 -14.28 8.70
C ALA A 156 -11.25 -14.80 7.66
N VAL A 157 -10.74 -15.41 6.59
CA VAL A 157 -11.57 -15.86 5.44
C VAL A 157 -11.54 -17.38 5.30
N THR A 158 -10.35 -17.96 5.35
CA THR A 158 -10.13 -19.40 5.16
C THR A 158 -8.85 -19.81 5.88
N ALA A 159 -8.46 -21.06 5.76
CA ALA A 159 -7.22 -21.55 6.34
C ALA A 159 -6.40 -22.31 5.31
N LEU A 160 -5.08 -22.31 5.48
CA LEU A 160 -4.13 -23.16 4.77
C LEU A 160 -3.34 -24.00 5.78
N ASP A 161 -2.72 -25.06 5.31
CA ASP A 161 -1.72 -25.81 6.06
C ASP A 161 -0.36 -25.15 5.85
N ALA A 162 0.33 -24.83 6.95
CA ALA A 162 1.68 -24.29 6.93
C ALA A 162 2.54 -25.06 7.93
N GLY A 163 3.45 -25.89 7.43
CA GLY A 163 4.32 -26.73 8.28
C GLY A 163 3.54 -27.68 9.18
N GLY A 164 2.43 -28.26 8.71
CA GLY A 164 1.56 -29.16 9.48
C GLY A 164 0.63 -28.43 10.47
N GLN A 165 0.58 -27.12 10.45
CA GLN A 165 -0.33 -26.32 11.28
C GLN A 165 -1.38 -25.60 10.42
N LYS A 166 -2.63 -25.62 10.88
CA LYS A 166 -3.72 -24.91 10.23
C LYS A 166 -3.67 -23.42 10.58
N VAL A 167 -3.34 -22.58 9.60
CA VAL A 167 -3.22 -21.12 9.74
C VAL A 167 -4.41 -20.43 9.08
N VAL A 168 -5.17 -19.67 9.86
CA VAL A 168 -6.28 -18.84 9.34
C VAL A 168 -5.71 -17.58 8.70
N TYR A 169 -6.21 -17.21 7.52
CA TYR A 169 -5.81 -16.00 6.81
C TYR A 169 -6.99 -15.34 6.10
N GLY A 170 -6.80 -14.08 5.75
CA GLY A 170 -7.81 -13.29 5.05
C GLY A 170 -7.23 -12.18 4.20
N TYR A 171 -8.02 -11.16 3.91
CA TYR A 171 -7.59 -10.05 3.08
C TYR A 171 -6.53 -9.19 3.77
N SER A 172 -5.52 -8.77 3.00
CA SER A 172 -4.39 -8.00 3.51
C SER A 172 -4.82 -6.74 4.28
N SER A 173 -5.81 -5.99 3.78
CA SER A 173 -6.23 -4.76 4.44
C SER A 173 -6.76 -4.98 5.86
N GLY A 174 -7.56 -6.03 6.09
CA GLY A 174 -8.05 -6.37 7.41
C GLY A 174 -6.95 -6.94 8.30
N THR A 175 -6.10 -7.82 7.74
CA THR A 175 -4.98 -8.40 8.49
C THR A 175 -3.99 -7.33 8.93
N TYR A 176 -3.63 -6.40 8.05
CA TYR A 176 -2.72 -5.31 8.39
C TYR A 176 -3.35 -4.33 9.39
N ALA A 177 -4.65 -4.02 9.26
CA ALA A 177 -5.35 -3.20 10.24
C ALA A 177 -5.38 -3.85 11.63
N LYS A 178 -5.64 -5.16 11.70
CA LYS A 178 -5.67 -5.92 12.95
C LYS A 178 -4.32 -5.98 13.65
N LEU A 179 -3.24 -6.16 12.87
CA LEU A 179 -1.89 -6.32 13.40
C LEU A 179 -1.16 -4.99 13.64
N ASN A 180 -1.69 -3.86 13.15
CA ASN A 180 -1.04 -2.56 13.27
C ASN A 180 -1.23 -1.97 14.69
N PRO A 181 -0.16 -1.88 15.50
CA PRO A 181 -0.26 -1.38 16.87
C PRO A 181 -0.67 0.10 16.92
N MET A 182 -0.32 0.90 15.90
CA MET A 182 -0.70 2.31 15.83
C MET A 182 -2.21 2.47 15.59
N LEU A 183 -2.82 1.67 14.72
CA LEU A 183 -4.26 1.69 14.46
C LEU A 183 -5.08 1.16 15.64
N ASN A 184 -4.55 0.19 16.38
CA ASN A 184 -5.19 -0.30 17.61
C ASN A 184 -5.24 0.77 18.71
N GLN A 185 -4.28 1.68 18.75
CA GLN A 185 -4.25 2.81 19.69
C GLN A 185 -5.15 3.97 19.25
N VAL A 186 -5.24 4.24 17.95
CA VAL A 186 -6.03 5.36 17.36
C VAL A 186 -7.52 5.03 17.27
N SER A 187 -7.92 3.82 17.60
CA SER A 187 -9.34 3.38 17.62
C SER A 187 -10.02 3.38 16.25
N LEU A 188 -9.77 2.33 15.49
CA LEU A 188 -10.63 1.98 14.35
C LEU A 188 -12.07 1.74 14.79
N LEU A 189 -13.04 2.23 14.05
CA LEU A 189 -14.46 2.01 14.28
C LEU A 189 -15.15 1.34 13.08
N PRO A 190 -15.75 0.17 13.30
CA PRO A 190 -15.60 -0.74 14.44
C PRO A 190 -14.19 -1.35 14.52
N ARG A 191 -13.84 -2.10 15.56
CA ARG A 191 -12.59 -2.87 15.61
C ARG A 191 -12.59 -3.96 14.53
N GLN A 192 -11.41 -4.41 14.11
CA GLN A 192 -11.31 -5.41 13.04
C GLN A 192 -11.95 -6.75 13.43
N GLU A 193 -11.89 -7.13 14.69
CA GLU A 193 -12.54 -8.34 15.22
C GLU A 193 -14.06 -8.32 15.05
N GLU A 194 -14.68 -7.14 15.17
CA GLU A 194 -16.12 -6.97 14.97
C GLU A 194 -16.50 -7.11 13.49
N ILE A 195 -15.63 -6.63 12.59
CA ILE A 195 -15.78 -6.86 11.14
C ILE A 195 -15.65 -8.36 10.82
N ASP A 196 -14.66 -9.04 11.41
CA ASP A 196 -14.41 -10.47 11.19
C ASP A 196 -15.58 -11.34 11.72
N ALA A 197 -16.23 -10.95 12.82
CA ALA A 197 -17.38 -11.63 13.40
C ALA A 197 -18.61 -11.67 12.47
N LEU A 198 -18.71 -10.73 11.50
CA LEU A 198 -19.77 -10.74 10.47
C LEU A 198 -19.56 -11.79 9.37
N GLY A 199 -18.42 -12.49 9.38
CA GLY A 199 -18.08 -13.54 8.43
C GLY A 199 -17.23 -13.08 7.26
N SER A 200 -16.80 -14.06 6.47
CA SER A 200 -15.78 -13.89 5.42
C SER A 200 -16.30 -13.43 4.06
N GLY A 201 -17.60 -13.39 3.85
CA GLY A 201 -18.22 -13.04 2.57
C GLY A 201 -17.90 -11.62 2.11
N ILE A 202 -17.87 -11.38 0.80
CA ILE A 202 -17.66 -10.07 0.19
C ILE A 202 -18.72 -9.72 -0.87
N SER A 203 -19.87 -10.39 -0.81
CA SER A 203 -21.03 -10.04 -1.63
C SER A 203 -21.58 -8.65 -1.24
N ARG A 204 -22.47 -8.13 -2.06
CA ARG A 204 -23.15 -6.88 -1.73
C ARG A 204 -23.86 -6.94 -0.36
N HIS A 205 -24.51 -8.06 -0.06
CA HIS A 205 -25.21 -8.26 1.22
C HIS A 205 -24.25 -8.27 2.40
N ASP A 206 -23.08 -8.93 2.28
CA ASP A 206 -22.05 -8.96 3.32
C ASP A 206 -21.49 -7.54 3.57
N TRP A 207 -21.29 -6.76 2.51
CA TRP A 207 -20.88 -5.36 2.64
C TRP A 207 -21.96 -4.48 3.29
N GLU A 208 -23.23 -4.69 2.99
CA GLU A 208 -24.31 -3.94 3.63
C GLU A 208 -24.36 -4.18 5.14
N LYS A 209 -24.11 -5.41 5.61
CA LYS A 209 -23.99 -5.70 7.05
C LYS A 209 -22.79 -4.97 7.69
N ARG A 210 -21.64 -4.95 7.02
CA ARG A 210 -20.44 -4.22 7.51
C ARG A 210 -20.68 -2.72 7.52
N PHE A 211 -21.27 -2.18 6.48
CA PHE A 211 -21.58 -0.75 6.42
C PHE A 211 -22.55 -0.34 7.53
N GLU A 212 -23.52 -1.19 7.84
CA GLU A 212 -24.41 -0.95 8.98
C GLU A 212 -23.65 -0.93 10.30
N LEU A 213 -22.79 -1.93 10.52
CA LEU A 213 -21.93 -1.98 11.71
C LEU A 213 -21.04 -0.75 11.83
N VAL A 214 -20.38 -0.33 10.74
CA VAL A 214 -19.55 0.88 10.71
C VAL A 214 -20.39 2.13 11.06
N TYR A 215 -21.57 2.27 10.47
CA TYR A 215 -22.48 3.39 10.75
C TYR A 215 -22.87 3.42 12.23
N GLN A 216 -23.36 2.30 12.78
CA GLN A 216 -23.81 2.21 14.17
C GLN A 216 -22.67 2.47 15.17
N SER A 217 -21.47 1.99 14.87
CA SER A 217 -20.30 2.20 15.73
C SER A 217 -19.77 3.63 15.70
N ALA A 218 -19.98 4.36 14.60
CA ALA A 218 -19.31 5.63 14.35
C ALA A 218 -20.21 6.87 14.35
N GLN A 219 -21.54 6.73 14.21
CA GLN A 219 -22.45 7.86 13.97
C GLN A 219 -22.36 8.99 15.02
N ASP A 220 -22.13 8.65 16.29
CA ASP A 220 -22.05 9.59 17.41
C ASP A 220 -20.60 9.77 17.93
N GLN A 221 -19.60 9.39 17.12
CA GLN A 221 -18.18 9.43 17.50
C GLN A 221 -17.42 10.55 16.74
N PRO A 222 -16.35 11.09 17.34
CA PRO A 222 -15.51 12.10 16.69
C PRO A 222 -14.63 11.48 15.60
N VAL A 223 -15.24 11.12 14.47
CA VAL A 223 -14.51 10.55 13.33
C VAL A 223 -13.79 11.65 12.60
N VAL A 224 -12.47 11.50 12.42
CA VAL A 224 -11.59 12.47 11.77
C VAL A 224 -11.07 12.02 10.41
N ALA A 225 -11.06 10.71 10.13
CA ALA A 225 -10.52 10.18 8.88
C ALA A 225 -11.25 8.92 8.41
N ALA A 226 -11.14 8.67 7.10
CA ALA A 226 -11.40 7.36 6.52
C ALA A 226 -10.19 6.97 5.66
N ILE A 227 -9.68 5.74 5.84
CA ILE A 227 -8.51 5.21 5.14
C ILE A 227 -8.91 3.91 4.45
N GLY A 228 -8.63 3.78 3.17
CA GLY A 228 -8.86 2.50 2.50
C GLY A 228 -9.17 2.57 1.00
N VAL A 229 -9.77 1.51 0.55
CA VAL A 229 -10.12 1.28 -0.85
C VAL A 229 -11.18 2.28 -1.31
N THR A 230 -10.82 3.20 -2.20
CA THR A 230 -11.68 4.31 -2.64
C THR A 230 -13.10 3.89 -3.04
N PRO A 231 -13.32 2.84 -3.86
CA PRO A 231 -14.67 2.35 -4.16
C PRO A 231 -15.48 1.90 -2.95
N VAL A 232 -14.83 1.38 -1.90
CA VAL A 232 -15.51 0.97 -0.66
C VAL A 232 -15.95 2.19 0.12
N ILE A 233 -15.10 3.23 0.24
CA ILE A 233 -15.46 4.52 0.86
C ILE A 233 -16.67 5.15 0.17
N VAL A 234 -16.68 5.18 -1.17
CA VAL A 234 -17.83 5.70 -1.94
C VAL A 234 -19.10 4.85 -1.73
N SER A 235 -18.94 3.51 -1.69
CA SER A 235 -20.06 2.60 -1.50
C SER A 235 -20.66 2.73 -0.09
N PHE A 236 -19.84 2.90 0.92
CA PHE A 236 -20.28 3.22 2.28
C PHE A 236 -21.07 4.53 2.33
N ALA A 237 -20.57 5.61 1.74
CA ALA A 237 -21.27 6.89 1.71
C ALA A 237 -22.63 6.79 1.01
N ARG A 238 -22.72 6.04 -0.09
CA ARG A 238 -23.98 5.76 -0.78
C ARG A 238 -24.93 4.92 0.08
N TYR A 239 -24.42 3.96 0.82
CA TYR A 239 -25.19 3.13 1.74
C TYR A 239 -25.83 3.99 2.83
N VAL A 240 -25.03 4.81 3.53
CA VAL A 240 -25.51 5.72 4.59
C VAL A 240 -26.63 6.62 4.06
N LYS A 241 -26.43 7.24 2.87
CA LYS A 241 -27.48 8.08 2.26
C LYS A 241 -28.75 7.30 1.96
N ARG A 242 -28.64 6.11 1.38
CA ARG A 242 -29.80 5.30 0.99
C ARG A 242 -30.55 4.75 2.20
N ARG A 243 -29.84 4.28 3.22
CA ARG A 243 -30.44 3.57 4.36
C ARG A 243 -30.89 4.49 5.47
N HIS A 244 -30.13 5.57 5.73
CA HIS A 244 -30.34 6.46 6.87
C HIS A 244 -30.71 7.90 6.46
N GLY A 245 -30.78 8.22 5.17
CA GLY A 245 -31.09 9.55 4.68
C GLY A 245 -30.00 10.61 4.91
N LYS A 246 -28.95 10.30 5.66
CA LYS A 246 -27.83 11.16 6.02
C LYS A 246 -26.65 11.00 5.06
N GLN A 247 -25.77 11.98 5.00
CA GLN A 247 -24.49 11.88 4.30
C GLN A 247 -23.35 11.93 5.34
N PRO A 248 -22.17 11.34 5.06
CA PRO A 248 -21.02 11.42 5.96
C PRO A 248 -20.69 12.83 6.45
N LYS A 249 -20.79 13.85 5.60
CA LYS A 249 -20.59 15.27 5.97
C LYS A 249 -21.61 15.82 6.98
N ASP A 250 -22.77 15.18 7.09
CA ASP A 250 -23.81 15.55 8.05
C ASP A 250 -23.58 14.92 9.43
N LEU A 251 -22.69 13.92 9.48
CA LEU A 251 -22.38 13.14 10.67
C LEU A 251 -21.02 13.52 11.27
N TRP A 252 -20.00 13.76 10.43
CA TRP A 252 -18.61 13.90 10.85
C TRP A 252 -17.91 15.10 10.23
N ASN A 253 -17.05 15.73 11.00
CA ASN A 253 -16.11 16.75 10.51
C ASN A 253 -14.75 16.07 10.16
N LEU A 254 -14.76 15.27 9.07
CA LEU A 254 -13.56 14.60 8.62
C LEU A 254 -12.46 15.60 8.25
N LYS A 255 -11.22 15.28 8.63
CA LYS A 255 -10.03 16.08 8.34
C LYS A 255 -9.32 15.62 7.08
N VAL A 256 -9.42 14.31 6.76
CA VAL A 256 -8.76 13.73 5.59
C VAL A 256 -9.43 12.43 5.14
N LEU A 257 -9.39 12.18 3.84
CA LEU A 257 -9.66 10.87 3.22
C LEU A 257 -8.36 10.35 2.62
N VAL A 258 -7.83 9.25 3.15
CA VAL A 258 -6.67 8.55 2.56
C VAL A 258 -7.19 7.46 1.64
N CYS A 259 -7.00 7.66 0.34
CA CYS A 259 -7.62 6.89 -0.72
C CYS A 259 -6.61 6.04 -1.47
N THR A 260 -6.94 4.75 -1.72
CA THR A 260 -6.03 3.80 -2.38
C THR A 260 -6.73 2.86 -3.36
N SER A 261 -5.97 2.01 -4.02
CA SER A 261 -6.36 0.80 -4.80
C SER A 261 -7.04 1.04 -6.15
N VAL A 262 -7.15 2.26 -6.61
CA VAL A 262 -7.71 2.58 -7.94
C VAL A 262 -6.95 3.73 -8.59
N ARG A 263 -6.98 3.78 -9.90
CA ARG A 263 -6.38 4.88 -10.69
C ARG A 263 -7.27 6.13 -10.72
N LYS A 264 -6.67 7.29 -10.91
CA LYS A 264 -7.39 8.58 -11.14
C LYS A 264 -8.28 8.97 -9.96
N ILE A 265 -7.81 8.78 -8.72
CA ILE A 265 -8.59 9.03 -7.50
C ILE A 265 -9.12 10.46 -7.50
N GLN A 266 -8.25 11.45 -7.65
CA GLN A 266 -8.63 12.87 -7.60
C GLN A 266 -9.62 13.26 -8.71
N PHE A 267 -9.45 12.72 -9.92
CA PHE A 267 -10.25 13.11 -11.08
C PHE A 267 -11.57 12.33 -11.18
N LYS A 268 -11.54 11.02 -10.95
CA LYS A 268 -12.71 10.16 -11.12
C LYS A 268 -13.57 10.07 -9.86
N TYR A 269 -12.94 9.96 -8.70
CA TYR A 269 -13.62 9.74 -7.43
C TYR A 269 -13.73 11.02 -6.60
N GLY A 270 -12.84 11.98 -6.77
CA GLY A 270 -12.84 13.25 -6.07
C GLY A 270 -14.21 13.97 -6.08
N PRO A 271 -14.86 14.19 -7.23
CA PRO A 271 -16.17 14.83 -7.26
C PRO A 271 -17.25 14.08 -6.46
N VAL A 272 -17.22 12.73 -6.51
CA VAL A 272 -18.18 11.91 -5.76
C VAL A 272 -17.88 11.92 -4.27
N LEU A 273 -16.60 11.86 -3.89
CA LEU A 273 -16.17 11.95 -2.49
C LEU A 273 -16.57 13.30 -1.90
N ARG A 274 -16.24 14.41 -2.56
CA ARG A 274 -16.65 15.76 -2.12
C ARG A 274 -18.15 15.92 -1.97
N LYS A 275 -18.93 15.35 -2.86
CA LYS A 275 -20.40 15.35 -2.75
C LYS A 275 -20.90 14.75 -1.43
N PHE A 276 -20.29 13.64 -0.97
CA PHE A 276 -20.74 12.92 0.22
C PHE A 276 -20.05 13.36 1.51
N PHE A 277 -18.78 13.72 1.42
CA PHE A 277 -17.94 14.04 2.59
C PHE A 277 -17.71 15.55 2.78
N GLY A 278 -18.11 16.39 1.82
CA GLY A 278 -17.78 17.82 1.82
C GLY A 278 -16.41 18.09 1.22
N GLU A 279 -15.88 19.30 1.42
CA GLU A 279 -14.56 19.73 0.93
C GLU A 279 -13.42 19.17 1.81
N VAL A 280 -13.43 17.85 2.01
CA VAL A 280 -12.39 17.14 2.76
C VAL A 280 -11.20 16.87 1.84
N PRO A 281 -9.97 17.17 2.29
CA PRO A 281 -8.77 16.82 1.56
C PRO A 281 -8.67 15.31 1.27
N ILE A 282 -8.29 14.99 0.03
CA ILE A 282 -8.11 13.61 -0.43
C ILE A 282 -6.62 13.40 -0.64
N VAL A 283 -6.03 12.49 0.13
CA VAL A 283 -4.63 12.07 0.02
C VAL A 283 -4.59 10.72 -0.69
N GLU A 284 -3.83 10.65 -1.77
CA GLU A 284 -3.66 9.42 -2.55
C GLU A 284 -2.49 8.59 -2.03
N MET A 285 -2.71 7.27 -1.90
CA MET A 285 -1.67 6.31 -1.57
C MET A 285 -1.69 5.16 -2.58
N TYR A 286 -0.55 4.84 -3.15
CA TYR A 286 -0.35 3.65 -3.96
C TYR A 286 0.16 2.50 -3.10
N SER A 287 -0.74 1.58 -2.82
CA SER A 287 -0.46 0.39 -2.02
C SER A 287 -1.13 -0.85 -2.62
N ALA A 288 -0.54 -1.99 -2.34
CA ALA A 288 -1.04 -3.31 -2.69
C ALA A 288 -0.89 -4.25 -1.49
N THR A 289 -1.27 -5.51 -1.66
CA THR A 289 -0.99 -6.56 -0.66
C THR A 289 0.52 -6.73 -0.45
N GLU A 290 1.29 -6.47 -1.49
CA GLU A 290 2.73 -6.61 -1.57
C GLU A 290 3.51 -5.43 -0.95
N GLY A 291 2.86 -4.33 -0.58
CA GLY A 291 3.55 -3.18 0.03
C GLY A 291 2.78 -1.86 0.00
N ALA A 292 3.28 -0.88 0.75
CA ALA A 292 2.86 0.52 0.69
C ALA A 292 3.97 1.32 -0.02
N PHE A 293 3.83 1.49 -1.33
CA PHE A 293 4.94 1.87 -2.20
C PHE A 293 5.14 3.37 -2.36
N MET A 294 4.03 4.11 -2.48
CA MET A 294 4.08 5.56 -2.76
C MET A 294 2.90 6.26 -2.11
N GLN A 295 3.08 7.53 -1.78
CA GLN A 295 1.99 8.40 -1.28
C GLN A 295 2.14 9.81 -1.82
N GLN A 296 1.05 10.57 -1.73
CA GLN A 296 1.02 11.97 -2.12
C GLN A 296 1.91 12.82 -1.21
N LEU A 297 2.83 13.59 -1.85
CA LEU A 297 3.81 14.42 -1.15
C LEU A 297 3.21 15.76 -0.71
N ASP A 298 2.45 16.39 -1.59
CA ASP A 298 1.86 17.73 -1.45
C ASP A 298 0.43 17.78 -2.01
N ASP A 299 -0.04 18.94 -2.47
CA ASP A 299 -1.39 19.09 -3.02
C ASP A 299 -1.53 18.65 -4.48
N LEU A 300 -0.43 18.29 -5.13
CA LEU A 300 -0.48 17.73 -6.48
C LEU A 300 -1.09 16.32 -6.46
N PRO A 301 -1.93 15.98 -7.44
CA PRO A 301 -2.64 14.69 -7.49
C PRO A 301 -1.75 13.55 -8.01
N TYR A 302 -0.55 13.45 -7.48
CA TYR A 302 0.50 12.51 -7.86
C TYR A 302 1.11 11.85 -6.63
N VAL A 303 1.78 10.74 -6.82
CA VAL A 303 2.43 9.99 -5.74
C VAL A 303 3.94 10.05 -5.86
N SER A 304 4.61 10.00 -4.70
CA SER A 304 6.06 9.99 -4.55
C SER A 304 6.52 8.69 -3.89
N PRO A 305 7.55 8.01 -4.44
CA PRO A 305 7.98 6.69 -3.99
C PRO A 305 8.63 6.68 -2.61
N ASN A 306 8.50 5.56 -1.92
CA ASN A 306 9.27 5.24 -0.71
C ASN A 306 10.64 4.67 -1.13
N TYR A 307 11.54 5.54 -1.61
CA TYR A 307 12.86 5.14 -2.11
C TYR A 307 13.78 4.57 -1.01
N ASP A 308 13.52 4.86 0.24
CA ASP A 308 14.22 4.32 1.41
C ASP A 308 13.75 2.91 1.81
N ALA A 309 12.64 2.44 1.24
CA ALA A 309 12.01 1.20 1.65
C ALA A 309 12.00 0.11 0.57
N TYR A 310 11.77 0.47 -0.68
CA TYR A 310 11.66 -0.46 -1.81
C TYR A 310 12.64 -0.08 -2.92
N TYR A 311 13.10 -1.08 -3.68
CA TYR A 311 13.92 -0.85 -4.87
C TYR A 311 13.03 -0.84 -6.11
N PHE A 312 13.07 0.26 -6.87
CA PHE A 312 12.14 0.50 -7.96
C PHE A 312 12.83 0.53 -9.31
N GLU A 313 12.39 -0.32 -10.22
CA GLU A 313 12.79 -0.35 -11.62
C GLU A 313 11.55 -0.19 -12.51
N VAL A 314 11.77 0.24 -13.75
CA VAL A 314 10.72 0.38 -14.75
C VAL A 314 11.18 -0.22 -16.07
N GLU A 315 10.46 -1.22 -16.57
CA GLU A 315 10.65 -1.75 -17.91
C GLU A 315 9.98 -0.82 -18.92
N THR A 316 10.78 -0.03 -19.61
CA THR A 316 10.35 0.89 -20.67
C THR A 316 10.45 0.22 -22.05
N GLY A 317 9.94 0.87 -23.09
CA GLY A 317 10.16 0.42 -24.48
C GLY A 317 11.63 0.46 -24.95
N LYS A 318 12.54 1.04 -24.15
CA LYS A 318 13.97 1.20 -24.46
C LYS A 318 14.90 0.39 -23.53
N GLY A 319 14.31 -0.41 -22.64
CA GLY A 319 15.05 -1.17 -21.63
C GLY A 319 14.63 -0.82 -20.21
N THR A 320 15.28 -1.42 -19.22
CA THR A 320 15.00 -1.20 -17.80
C THR A 320 15.80 -0.01 -17.28
N LYS A 321 15.11 0.93 -16.63
CA LYS A 321 15.67 2.09 -15.92
C LYS A 321 15.31 2.02 -14.44
N MET A 322 16.06 2.72 -13.60
CA MET A 322 15.60 3.04 -12.25
C MET A 322 14.43 4.03 -12.32
N LEU A 323 13.51 3.95 -11.36
CA LEU A 323 12.34 4.85 -11.36
C LEU A 323 12.72 6.33 -11.31
N HIS A 324 13.77 6.68 -10.54
CA HIS A 324 14.27 8.06 -10.43
C HIS A 324 15.02 8.56 -11.68
N GLU A 325 15.41 7.68 -12.60
CA GLU A 325 16.05 8.02 -13.87
C GLU A 325 15.05 8.34 -14.99
N LEU A 326 13.75 8.14 -14.73
CA LEU A 326 12.74 8.44 -15.73
C LEU A 326 12.61 9.95 -15.92
N GLU A 327 12.69 10.37 -17.16
CA GLU A 327 12.36 11.73 -17.55
C GLU A 327 10.84 11.96 -17.57
N ARG A 328 10.41 13.22 -17.46
CA ARG A 328 9.00 13.59 -17.53
C ARG A 328 8.35 13.03 -18.80
N GLY A 329 7.26 12.29 -18.59
CA GLY A 329 6.51 11.63 -19.66
C GLY A 329 7.07 10.26 -20.07
N GLU A 330 8.21 9.81 -19.55
CA GLU A 330 8.61 8.40 -19.68
C GLU A 330 7.71 7.51 -18.85
N TRP A 331 7.45 6.31 -19.32
CA TRP A 331 6.55 5.36 -18.71
C TRP A 331 6.94 3.92 -19.01
N GLY A 332 6.49 3.01 -18.17
CA GLY A 332 6.74 1.59 -18.36
C GLY A 332 6.04 0.73 -17.31
N ARG A 333 6.40 -0.53 -17.29
CA ARG A 333 5.95 -1.52 -16.33
C ARG A 333 6.76 -1.39 -15.04
N LEU A 334 6.07 -1.26 -13.93
CA LEU A 334 6.71 -1.11 -12.62
C LEU A 334 7.18 -2.45 -12.08
N ILE A 335 8.46 -2.55 -11.76
CA ILE A 335 9.13 -3.70 -11.12
C ILE A 335 9.58 -3.25 -9.74
N ILE A 336 9.26 -4.02 -8.71
CA ILE A 336 9.56 -3.67 -7.32
C ILE A 336 10.32 -4.81 -6.66
N SER A 337 11.42 -4.48 -5.99
CA SER A 337 12.07 -5.42 -5.08
C SER A 337 11.79 -5.02 -3.62
N SER A 338 11.48 -6.00 -2.80
CA SER A 338 11.19 -5.86 -1.37
C SER A 338 11.83 -7.00 -0.58
N CYS A 339 11.75 -6.97 0.73
CA CYS A 339 12.23 -8.07 1.57
C CYS A 339 11.57 -9.44 1.26
N LEU A 340 10.41 -9.46 0.56
CA LEU A 340 9.74 -10.70 0.14
C LEU A 340 10.09 -11.11 -1.30
N PHE A 341 10.29 -10.14 -2.20
CA PHE A 341 10.29 -10.40 -3.64
C PHE A 341 11.45 -9.66 -4.32
N PRO A 342 12.41 -10.37 -4.90
CA PRO A 342 13.37 -9.76 -5.82
C PRO A 342 12.71 -9.53 -7.18
N ARG A 343 12.84 -8.32 -7.73
CA ARG A 343 12.40 -7.89 -9.06
C ARG A 343 11.00 -8.35 -9.46
N TYR A 344 10.04 -8.13 -8.57
CA TYR A 344 8.65 -8.54 -8.75
C TYR A 344 7.90 -7.63 -9.72
N ASP A 345 7.34 -8.24 -10.78
CA ASP A 345 6.39 -7.58 -11.69
C ASP A 345 5.01 -7.48 -11.00
N ILE A 346 4.72 -6.32 -10.44
CA ILE A 346 3.43 -6.09 -9.80
C ILE A 346 2.27 -5.99 -10.81
N GLY A 347 2.59 -5.82 -12.10
CA GLY A 347 1.64 -5.74 -13.20
C GLY A 347 0.99 -4.36 -13.37
N ASP A 348 1.57 -3.31 -12.80
CA ASP A 348 1.09 -1.93 -12.96
C ASP A 348 1.99 -1.12 -13.88
N MET A 349 1.38 -0.15 -14.56
CA MET A 349 2.05 0.81 -15.43
C MET A 349 2.19 2.15 -14.73
N ILE A 350 3.40 2.70 -14.77
CA ILE A 350 3.76 3.97 -14.14
C ILE A 350 4.28 4.98 -15.17
N GLU A 351 4.02 6.26 -14.95
CA GLU A 351 4.52 7.38 -15.73
C GLU A 351 5.16 8.43 -14.83
N ALA A 352 6.31 8.94 -15.22
CA ALA A 352 6.97 10.08 -14.57
C ALA A 352 6.35 11.41 -15.02
N LEU A 353 6.03 12.27 -14.06
CA LEU A 353 5.41 13.57 -14.29
C LEU A 353 6.35 14.75 -13.94
N GLY A 354 7.53 14.43 -13.48
CA GLY A 354 8.61 15.31 -13.06
C GLY A 354 9.39 14.67 -11.93
N LYS A 355 10.37 15.39 -11.36
CA LYS A 355 11.19 14.88 -10.26
C LYS A 355 10.27 14.44 -9.11
N ASN A 356 10.36 13.17 -8.70
CA ASN A 356 9.64 12.57 -7.58
C ASN A 356 8.10 12.46 -7.71
N TYR A 357 7.52 12.87 -8.85
CA TYR A 357 6.08 12.78 -9.07
C TYR A 357 5.75 11.74 -10.12
N PHE A 358 4.91 10.79 -9.72
CA PHE A 358 4.53 9.67 -10.56
C PHE A 358 3.02 9.45 -10.56
N ARG A 359 2.55 8.77 -11.59
CA ARG A 359 1.17 8.37 -11.72
C ARG A 359 1.07 6.91 -12.12
N ILE A 360 0.30 6.13 -11.37
CA ILE A 360 -0.10 4.78 -11.80
C ILE A 360 -1.31 4.92 -12.71
N PHE A 361 -1.15 4.57 -13.99
CA PHE A 361 -2.24 4.76 -14.94
C PHE A 361 -3.01 3.49 -15.30
N GLY A 362 -2.65 2.34 -14.74
CA GLY A 362 -3.41 1.10 -14.82
C GLY A 362 -2.57 -0.16 -14.85
N ARG A 363 -3.22 -1.27 -15.10
CA ARG A 363 -2.58 -2.57 -15.26
C ARG A 363 -1.89 -2.69 -16.62
N ALA A 364 -0.81 -3.47 -16.71
CA ALA A 364 -0.07 -3.78 -17.92
C ALA A 364 -0.89 -4.66 -18.89
N LYS A 365 -1.95 -4.10 -19.46
CA LYS A 365 -2.84 -4.73 -20.45
C LYS A 365 -2.78 -3.97 -21.77
N PRO A 366 -2.94 -4.66 -22.93
CA PRO A 366 -2.88 -3.99 -24.23
C PRO A 366 -3.80 -2.78 -24.37
N LEU A 367 -5.03 -2.87 -23.85
CA LEU A 367 -5.99 -1.75 -23.87
C LEU A 367 -5.50 -0.57 -23.04
N THR A 368 -4.94 -0.78 -21.86
CA THR A 368 -4.39 0.30 -21.00
C THR A 368 -3.24 1.03 -21.70
N ILE A 369 -2.36 0.28 -22.36
CA ILE A 369 -1.23 0.84 -23.11
C ILE A 369 -1.74 1.65 -24.32
N LEU A 370 -2.74 1.13 -25.04
CA LEU A 370 -3.36 1.84 -26.17
C LEU A 370 -4.05 3.13 -25.70
N GLU A 371 -4.87 3.09 -24.64
CA GLU A 371 -5.50 4.27 -24.06
C GLU A 371 -4.47 5.34 -23.69
N HIS A 372 -3.36 4.92 -23.06
CA HIS A 372 -2.29 5.84 -22.66
C HIS A 372 -1.59 6.46 -23.86
N ARG A 373 -1.27 5.66 -24.90
CA ARG A 373 -0.66 6.17 -26.15
C ARG A 373 -1.57 7.19 -26.85
N LEU A 374 -2.87 6.89 -26.96
CA LEU A 374 -3.85 7.81 -27.53
C LEU A 374 -3.97 9.10 -26.72
N TYR A 375 -4.04 8.98 -25.40
CA TYR A 375 -4.07 10.13 -24.51
C TYR A 375 -2.84 11.03 -24.73
N ARG A 376 -1.64 10.47 -24.82
CA ARG A 376 -0.41 11.22 -25.07
C ARG A 376 -0.37 11.86 -26.47
N LEU A 377 -0.89 11.17 -27.47
CA LEU A 377 -0.98 11.71 -28.83
C LEU A 377 -1.89 12.95 -28.88
N LEU A 378 -3.02 12.91 -28.17
CA LEU A 378 -4.01 13.98 -28.18
C LEU A 378 -3.68 15.14 -27.26
N PHE A 379 -3.07 14.87 -26.10
CA PHE A 379 -2.88 15.84 -25.01
C PHE A 379 -1.42 16.03 -24.59
N GLY A 380 -0.51 15.20 -25.03
CA GLY A 380 0.89 15.16 -24.57
C GLY A 380 1.73 16.43 -24.90
N ARG A 381 1.18 17.35 -25.69
CA ARG A 381 1.79 18.68 -25.92
C ARG A 381 1.32 19.73 -24.90
N LEU A 382 0.33 19.38 -24.06
CA LEU A 382 -0.25 20.26 -23.03
C LEU A 382 0.24 19.92 -21.61
N ILE A 383 0.98 18.83 -21.47
CA ILE A 383 1.60 18.34 -20.25
C ILE A 383 3.12 18.41 -20.42
#